data_855a252977b38d389d4a18b94e32f865
#
_entry.id   855a252977b38d389d4a18b94e32f865
#
_cell.length_a   1.000
_cell.length_b   1.000
_cell.length_c   1.000
_cell.angle_alpha   90.00
_cell.angle_beta   90.00
_cell.angle_gamma   90.00
#
_symmetry.space_group_name_H-M   'P 1'
#
loop_
_entity.id
_entity.type
_entity.pdbx_description
1 polymer ?
#
loop_
_entity_poly.entity_id
_entity_poly.type
_entity_poly.pdbx_seq_one_letter_code
_entity_poly.pdbx_strand_id
1 'polypeptide(L)'
;AEGVFILDMRMTPAIALQIQIDTLQANRTTLLNRVDTLGVSEPTVQQQGSDRIVVELPGMQDPAQAIRILQRIATLEFHLESELGAPSLSYETYLYDGVPVNVDNDVVLQGDRISNAVYQLDQNSQPSVNLSLDAQGGNQMNRATRDNVNRRLDILLIETKSRTITTVNEAGEE
;
A
#
# COMPACT_ATOMS: atom_id res chain seq x y z
N ALA A 1 0.26 36.73 28.76
CA ALA A 1 -0.18 35.36 28.98
C ALA A 1 -0.50 34.79 27.62
N GLU A 2 0.33 33.87 27.12
CA GLU A 2 0.05 33.09 25.88
C GLU A 2 -1.04 32.07 26.25
N GLY A 3 -2.20 32.19 25.62
CA GLY A 3 -3.28 31.23 25.80
C GLY A 3 -2.97 29.94 25.02
N VAL A 4 -2.98 28.82 25.72
CA VAL A 4 -2.91 27.50 25.08
C VAL A 4 -4.32 27.11 24.63
N PHE A 5 -4.51 26.85 23.34
CA PHE A 5 -5.77 26.32 22.82
C PHE A 5 -5.61 24.79 22.68
N ILE A 6 -6.50 24.05 23.32
CA ILE A 6 -6.58 22.58 23.18
C ILE A 6 -7.79 22.27 22.29
N LEU A 7 -7.55 21.61 21.17
CA LEU A 7 -8.58 21.11 20.27
C LEU A 7 -8.74 19.60 20.49
N ASP A 8 -9.88 19.17 21.06
CA ASP A 8 -10.25 17.74 21.18
C ASP A 8 -11.16 17.37 19.99
N MET A 9 -10.66 16.54 19.09
CA MET A 9 -11.42 16.05 17.95
C MET A 9 -11.75 14.58 18.13
N ARG A 10 -13.05 14.24 17.98
CA ARG A 10 -13.52 12.85 18.08
C ARG A 10 -14.31 12.47 16.84
N MET A 11 -14.02 11.27 16.34
CA MET A 11 -14.78 10.70 15.25
C MET A 11 -16.19 10.34 15.71
N THR A 12 -17.22 10.69 14.94
CA THR A 12 -18.59 10.26 15.24
C THR A 12 -18.75 8.76 14.97
N PRO A 13 -19.61 8.05 15.73
CA PRO A 13 -19.86 6.61 15.50
C PRO A 13 -20.33 6.29 14.08
N ALA A 14 -21.09 7.19 13.46
CA ALA A 14 -21.56 7.01 12.08
C ALA A 14 -20.40 7.03 11.07
N ILE A 15 -19.46 7.96 11.23
CA ILE A 15 -18.27 8.03 10.37
C ILE A 15 -17.36 6.83 10.62
N ALA A 16 -17.17 6.41 11.86
CA ALA A 16 -16.39 5.23 12.19
C ALA A 16 -16.95 3.96 11.54
N LEU A 17 -18.28 3.78 11.58
CA LEU A 17 -18.96 2.68 10.91
C LEU A 17 -18.79 2.73 9.40
N GLN A 18 -18.90 3.89 8.77
CA GLN A 18 -18.71 4.05 7.34
C GLN A 18 -17.28 3.68 6.93
N ILE A 19 -16.28 4.16 7.64
CA ILE A 19 -14.88 3.81 7.39
C ILE A 19 -14.66 2.30 7.52
N GLN A 20 -15.28 1.67 8.50
CA GLN A 20 -15.18 0.21 8.67
C GLN A 20 -15.77 -0.55 7.49
N ILE A 21 -16.94 -0.15 7.00
CA ILE A 21 -17.59 -0.75 5.82
C ILE A 21 -16.71 -0.57 4.58
N ASP A 22 -16.22 0.65 4.33
CA ASP A 22 -15.39 0.97 3.17
C ASP A 22 -14.07 0.19 3.22
N THR A 23 -13.46 0.08 4.41
CA THR A 23 -12.23 -0.70 4.63
C THR A 23 -12.44 -2.19 4.36
N LEU A 24 -13.54 -2.77 4.83
CA LEU A 24 -13.87 -4.17 4.58
C LEU A 24 -14.09 -4.43 3.10
N GLN A 25 -14.76 -3.53 2.39
CA GLN A 25 -14.99 -3.65 0.96
C GLN A 25 -13.66 -3.56 0.18
N ALA A 26 -12.79 -2.62 0.51
CA ALA A 26 -11.46 -2.47 -0.09
C ALA A 26 -10.58 -3.70 0.16
N ASN A 27 -10.56 -4.20 1.39
CA ASN A 27 -9.83 -5.41 1.76
C ASN A 27 -10.36 -6.65 1.04
N ARG A 28 -11.68 -6.78 0.91
CA ARG A 28 -12.30 -7.88 0.15
C ARG A 28 -11.85 -7.85 -1.31
N THR A 29 -11.86 -6.69 -1.95
CA THR A 29 -11.40 -6.52 -3.34
C THR A 29 -9.91 -6.88 -3.47
N THR A 30 -9.07 -6.41 -2.54
CA THR A 30 -7.64 -6.74 -2.51
C THR A 30 -7.40 -8.23 -2.36
N LEU A 31 -8.15 -8.90 -1.47
CA LEU A 31 -8.05 -10.35 -1.27
C LEU A 31 -8.50 -11.13 -2.50
N LEU A 32 -9.59 -10.73 -3.15
CA LEU A 32 -10.02 -11.33 -4.42
C LEU A 32 -8.92 -11.27 -5.48
N ASN A 33 -8.33 -10.09 -5.71
CA ASN A 33 -7.26 -9.93 -6.69
C ASN A 33 -6.03 -10.80 -6.37
N ARG A 34 -5.68 -10.95 -5.09
CA ARG A 34 -4.57 -11.81 -4.65
C ARG A 34 -4.87 -13.29 -4.82
N VAL A 35 -6.09 -13.69 -4.55
CA VAL A 35 -6.55 -15.07 -4.69
C VAL A 35 -6.58 -15.49 -6.16
N ASP A 36 -6.99 -14.60 -7.06
CA ASP A 36 -6.97 -14.85 -8.50
C ASP A 36 -5.56 -15.15 -9.02
N THR A 37 -4.53 -14.54 -8.43
CA THR A 37 -3.12 -14.83 -8.80
C THR A 37 -2.63 -16.20 -8.36
N LEU A 38 -3.35 -16.86 -7.42
CA LEU A 38 -3.00 -18.20 -6.96
C LEU A 38 -3.45 -19.32 -7.92
N GLY A 39 -4.26 -18.99 -8.94
CA GLY A 39 -4.75 -19.96 -9.92
C GLY A 39 -5.68 -21.02 -9.32
N VAL A 40 -6.31 -20.74 -8.20
CA VAL A 40 -7.27 -21.63 -7.54
C VAL A 40 -8.60 -21.59 -8.32
N SER A 41 -9.19 -22.75 -8.56
CA SER A 41 -10.51 -22.84 -9.17
C SER A 41 -11.60 -22.44 -8.17
N GLU A 42 -12.44 -21.49 -8.56
CA GLU A 42 -13.63 -21.04 -7.82
C GLU A 42 -13.35 -20.61 -6.35
N PRO A 43 -12.42 -19.68 -6.12
CA PRO A 43 -12.17 -19.20 -4.78
C PRO A 43 -13.37 -18.41 -4.25
N THR A 44 -13.62 -18.50 -2.95
CA THR A 44 -14.69 -17.75 -2.29
C THR A 44 -14.09 -16.73 -1.34
N VAL A 45 -14.45 -15.44 -1.49
CA VAL A 45 -14.08 -14.36 -0.58
C VAL A 45 -15.34 -13.65 -0.12
N GLN A 46 -15.76 -13.91 1.11
CA GLN A 46 -17.02 -13.41 1.66
C GLN A 46 -16.80 -12.63 2.95
N GLN A 47 -17.58 -11.56 3.12
CA GLN A 47 -17.67 -10.87 4.40
C GLN A 47 -18.51 -11.70 5.37
N GLN A 48 -18.00 -11.90 6.57
CA GLN A 48 -18.71 -12.56 7.67
C GLN A 48 -18.82 -11.59 8.86
N GLY A 49 -20.03 -11.17 9.14
CA GLY A 49 -20.27 -10.15 10.17
C GLY A 49 -19.78 -8.76 9.76
N SER A 50 -19.40 -7.96 10.75
CA SER A 50 -18.98 -6.56 10.56
C SER A 50 -17.47 -6.36 10.50
N ASP A 51 -16.67 -7.40 10.77
CA ASP A 51 -15.23 -7.27 11.05
C ASP A 51 -14.36 -8.38 10.45
N ARG A 52 -14.95 -9.35 9.72
CA ARG A 52 -14.22 -10.50 9.20
C ARG A 52 -14.47 -10.73 7.72
N ILE A 53 -13.42 -11.23 7.05
CA ILE A 53 -13.49 -11.75 5.68
C ILE A 53 -13.04 -13.20 5.74
N VAL A 54 -13.86 -14.10 5.21
CA VAL A 54 -13.54 -15.51 5.05
C VAL A 54 -13.08 -15.75 3.63
N VAL A 55 -11.94 -16.44 3.50
CA VAL A 55 -11.35 -16.84 2.23
C VAL A 55 -11.32 -18.36 2.18
N GLU A 56 -11.99 -18.94 1.20
CA GLU A 56 -11.99 -20.38 0.94
C GLU A 56 -11.28 -20.67 -0.36
N LEU A 57 -10.31 -21.55 -0.33
CA LEU A 57 -9.44 -21.91 -1.46
C LEU A 57 -9.53 -23.40 -1.74
N PRO A 58 -10.59 -23.85 -2.43
CA PRO A 58 -10.78 -25.28 -2.72
C PRO A 58 -9.62 -25.82 -3.56
N GLY A 59 -9.12 -27.00 -3.18
CA GLY A 59 -8.06 -27.68 -3.94
C GLY A 59 -6.64 -27.09 -3.79
N MET A 60 -6.44 -26.12 -2.91
CA MET A 60 -5.11 -25.58 -2.62
C MET A 60 -4.21 -26.63 -1.98
N GLN A 61 -3.09 -26.95 -2.64
CA GLN A 61 -2.14 -27.96 -2.16
C GLN A 61 -1.11 -27.42 -1.17
N ASP A 62 -0.79 -26.13 -1.23
CA ASP A 62 0.12 -25.44 -0.32
C ASP A 62 -0.56 -24.28 0.41
N PRO A 63 -1.22 -24.55 1.56
CA PRO A 63 -1.83 -23.51 2.37
C PRO A 63 -0.84 -22.45 2.88
N ALA A 64 0.41 -22.84 3.11
CA ALA A 64 1.43 -21.90 3.59
C ALA A 64 1.79 -20.87 2.52
N GLN A 65 1.80 -21.25 1.25
CA GLN A 65 1.97 -20.30 0.14
C GLN A 65 0.81 -19.31 0.07
N ALA A 66 -0.43 -19.81 0.19
CA ALA A 66 -1.61 -18.96 0.21
C ALA A 66 -1.55 -17.92 1.33
N ILE A 67 -1.24 -18.35 2.56
CA ILE A 67 -1.10 -17.48 3.72
C ILE A 67 -0.01 -16.42 3.45
N ARG A 68 1.15 -16.80 2.93
CA ARG A 68 2.23 -15.84 2.61
C ARG A 68 1.80 -14.78 1.61
N ILE A 69 1.02 -15.13 0.59
CA ILE A 69 0.54 -14.20 -0.43
C ILE A 69 -0.55 -13.29 0.14
N LEU A 70 -1.51 -13.85 0.87
CA LEU A 70 -2.62 -13.09 1.45
C LEU A 70 -2.17 -12.15 2.57
N GLN A 71 -1.16 -12.51 3.35
CA GLN A 71 -0.64 -11.71 4.46
C GLN A 71 0.35 -10.61 4.06
N ARG A 72 0.76 -10.52 2.79
CA ARG A 72 1.63 -9.44 2.35
C ARG A 72 0.90 -8.12 2.48
N ILE A 73 1.37 -7.28 3.38
CA ILE A 73 0.91 -5.91 3.52
C ILE A 73 2.00 -5.04 2.89
N ALA A 74 1.70 -4.48 1.73
CA ALA A 74 2.57 -3.56 1.06
C ALA A 74 1.77 -2.36 0.59
N THR A 75 2.28 -1.17 0.83
CA THR A 75 1.76 0.09 0.31
C THR A 75 2.69 0.56 -0.78
N LEU A 76 2.14 0.93 -1.91
CA LEU A 76 2.88 1.56 -3.00
C LEU A 76 2.65 3.06 -2.92
N GLU A 77 3.72 3.83 -2.90
CA GLU A 77 3.66 5.29 -2.86
C GLU A 77 4.54 5.88 -3.96
N PHE A 78 4.01 6.92 -4.60
CA PHE A 78 4.70 7.68 -5.63
C PHE A 78 5.11 9.02 -5.05
N HIS A 79 6.38 9.34 -5.18
CA HIS A 79 6.97 10.56 -4.65
C HIS A 79 7.81 11.24 -5.72
N LEU A 80 8.05 12.53 -5.57
CA LEU A 80 9.05 13.22 -6.37
C LEU A 80 10.43 13.09 -5.73
N GLU A 81 11.47 12.97 -6.55
CA GLU A 81 12.84 13.11 -6.05
C GLU A 81 13.02 14.54 -5.52
N SER A 82 13.65 14.67 -4.35
CA SER A 82 13.83 15.96 -3.70
C SER A 82 14.77 16.87 -4.49
N GLU A 83 14.51 18.17 -4.49
CA GLU A 83 15.35 19.14 -5.16
C GLU A 83 16.68 19.37 -4.41
N LEU A 84 17.72 19.68 -5.16
CA LEU A 84 19.02 20.01 -4.58
C LEU A 84 18.91 21.23 -3.66
N GLY A 85 19.30 21.04 -2.40
CA GLY A 85 19.25 22.12 -1.40
C GLY A 85 17.93 22.21 -0.65
N ALA A 86 17.00 21.27 -0.84
CA ALA A 86 15.80 21.18 -0.03
C ALA A 86 16.12 21.02 1.47
N PRO A 87 15.25 21.51 2.37
CA PRO A 87 15.43 21.34 3.81
C PRO A 87 15.49 19.86 4.19
N SER A 88 16.38 19.47 5.09
CA SER A 88 16.56 18.07 5.50
C SER A 88 15.32 17.41 6.13
N LEU A 89 14.34 18.20 6.55
CA LEU A 89 13.06 17.70 7.09
C LEU A 89 11.99 17.47 6.00
N SER A 90 12.26 17.88 4.75
CA SER A 90 11.28 17.74 3.65
C SER A 90 11.45 16.46 2.85
N TYR A 91 12.48 15.67 3.11
CA TYR A 91 12.77 14.43 2.40
C TYR A 91 13.33 13.34 3.31
N GLU A 92 13.23 12.10 2.86
CA GLU A 92 13.95 10.96 3.41
C GLU A 92 14.93 10.41 2.38
N THR A 93 16.05 9.86 2.87
CA THR A 93 17.09 9.28 2.00
C THR A 93 16.94 7.77 1.95
N TYR A 94 16.75 7.24 0.76
CA TYR A 94 16.68 5.82 0.46
C TYR A 94 17.90 5.38 -0.35
N LEU A 95 18.20 4.07 -0.35
CA LEU A 95 19.26 3.50 -1.19
C LEU A 95 18.62 2.80 -2.39
N TYR A 96 18.95 3.25 -3.58
CA TYR A 96 18.61 2.58 -4.84
C TYR A 96 19.90 2.10 -5.52
N ASP A 97 20.06 0.79 -5.63
CA ASP A 97 21.28 0.13 -6.12
C ASP A 97 22.57 0.61 -5.43
N GLY A 98 22.47 0.89 -4.12
CA GLY A 98 23.60 1.40 -3.32
C GLY A 98 23.87 2.90 -3.46
N VAL A 99 23.09 3.61 -4.28
CA VAL A 99 23.18 5.06 -4.43
C VAL A 99 22.11 5.73 -3.55
N PRO A 100 22.46 6.74 -2.75
CA PRO A 100 21.47 7.47 -1.96
C PRO A 100 20.60 8.36 -2.87
N VAL A 101 19.30 8.24 -2.70
CA VAL A 101 18.27 9.05 -3.38
C VAL A 101 17.44 9.75 -2.31
N ASN A 102 17.28 11.05 -2.44
CA ASN A 102 16.45 11.85 -1.55
C ASN A 102 15.05 11.95 -2.12
N VAL A 103 14.09 11.46 -1.40
CA VAL A 103 12.68 11.36 -1.81
C VAL A 103 11.85 12.32 -0.97
N ASP A 104 11.06 13.20 -1.61
CA ASP A 104 10.19 14.13 -0.92
C ASP A 104 9.20 13.38 -0.01
N ASN A 105 8.93 13.92 1.18
CA ASN A 105 7.98 13.32 2.12
C ASN A 105 6.52 13.40 1.61
N ASP A 106 6.24 14.30 0.67
CA ASP A 106 4.90 14.46 0.12
C ASP A 106 4.56 13.33 -0.85
N VAL A 107 3.48 12.60 -0.54
CA VAL A 107 2.98 11.51 -1.39
C VAL A 107 2.19 12.11 -2.55
N VAL A 108 2.66 11.90 -3.78
CA VAL A 108 1.96 12.29 -5.00
C VAL A 108 0.73 11.42 -5.25
N LEU A 109 0.90 10.10 -5.08
CA LEU A 109 -0.13 9.10 -5.33
C LEU A 109 0.11 7.87 -4.46
N GLN A 110 -0.96 7.30 -3.92
CA GLN A 110 -0.92 6.01 -3.25
C GLN A 110 -1.43 4.89 -4.16
N GLY A 111 -1.00 3.66 -3.90
CA GLY A 111 -1.35 2.49 -4.68
C GLY A 111 -2.84 2.11 -4.68
N ASP A 112 -3.63 2.63 -3.73
CA ASP A 112 -5.08 2.47 -3.69
C ASP A 112 -5.81 3.16 -4.87
N ARG A 113 -5.13 4.08 -5.56
CA ARG A 113 -5.59 4.75 -6.78
C ARG A 113 -5.28 3.99 -8.06
N ILE A 114 -4.57 2.87 -7.98
CA ILE A 114 -4.29 2.00 -9.12
C ILE A 114 -5.48 1.07 -9.32
N SER A 115 -6.20 1.26 -10.42
CA SER A 115 -7.35 0.42 -10.78
C SER A 115 -6.94 -0.86 -11.49
N ASN A 116 -5.79 -0.85 -12.20
CA ASN A 116 -5.26 -2.02 -12.90
C ASN A 116 -3.74 -1.91 -13.09
N ALA A 117 -3.08 -3.06 -13.12
CA ALA A 117 -1.65 -3.19 -13.38
C ALA A 117 -1.40 -4.38 -14.32
N VAL A 118 -0.80 -4.14 -15.48
CA VAL A 118 -0.54 -5.17 -16.48
C VAL A 118 0.94 -5.21 -16.82
N TYR A 119 1.53 -6.39 -16.69
CA TYR A 119 2.88 -6.64 -17.18
C TYR A 119 2.89 -6.65 -18.72
N GLN A 120 3.85 -5.97 -19.30
CA GLN A 120 4.08 -5.96 -20.73
C GLN A 120 5.57 -5.73 -21.04
N LEU A 121 5.96 -5.96 -22.28
CA LEU A 121 7.26 -5.49 -22.78
C LEU A 121 7.08 -4.12 -23.41
N ASP A 122 8.01 -3.21 -23.14
CA ASP A 122 8.03 -1.92 -23.80
C ASP A 122 8.50 -2.01 -25.27
N GLN A 123 8.61 -0.85 -25.94
CA GLN A 123 9.05 -0.79 -27.36
C GLN A 123 10.48 -1.29 -27.58
N ASN A 124 11.29 -1.40 -26.51
CA ASN A 124 12.66 -1.89 -26.53
C ASN A 124 12.77 -3.33 -26.04
N SER A 125 11.62 -4.05 -25.89
CA SER A 125 11.54 -5.41 -25.32
C SER A 125 12.02 -5.49 -23.87
N GLN A 126 11.97 -4.37 -23.13
CA GLN A 126 12.28 -4.37 -21.71
C GLN A 126 11.01 -4.64 -20.87
N PRO A 127 11.15 -5.38 -19.76
CA PRO A 127 10.04 -5.58 -18.84
C PRO A 127 9.46 -4.25 -18.33
N SER A 128 8.15 -4.08 -18.44
CA SER A 128 7.45 -2.91 -17.96
C SER A 128 6.11 -3.28 -17.33
N VAL A 129 5.59 -2.40 -16.47
CA VAL A 129 4.25 -2.53 -15.90
C VAL A 129 3.44 -1.31 -16.30
N ASN A 130 2.35 -1.55 -17.01
CA ASN A 130 1.39 -0.51 -17.35
C ASN A 130 0.37 -0.37 -16.20
N LEU A 131 0.29 0.82 -15.63
CA LEU A 131 -0.63 1.15 -14.53
C LEU A 131 -1.80 1.98 -15.06
N SER A 132 -3.02 1.55 -14.73
CA SER A 132 -4.23 2.35 -14.92
C SER A 132 -4.63 2.95 -13.58
N LEU A 133 -4.93 4.23 -13.55
CA LEU A 133 -5.37 4.94 -12.36
C LEU A 133 -6.88 5.15 -12.39
N ASP A 134 -7.49 5.28 -11.23
CA ASP A 134 -8.86 5.78 -11.13
C ASP A 134 -8.92 7.29 -11.50
N ALA A 135 -10.11 7.85 -11.58
CA ALA A 135 -10.31 9.25 -11.99
C ALA A 135 -9.61 10.24 -11.04
N GLN A 136 -9.56 9.95 -9.74
CA GLN A 136 -8.91 10.79 -8.75
C GLN A 136 -7.38 10.68 -8.85
N GLY A 137 -6.84 9.46 -8.97
CA GLY A 137 -5.42 9.20 -9.17
C GLY A 137 -4.90 9.81 -10.47
N GLY A 138 -5.66 9.70 -11.56
CA GLY A 138 -5.33 10.35 -12.83
C GLY A 138 -5.21 11.87 -12.71
N ASN A 139 -6.13 12.51 -11.96
CA ASN A 139 -6.07 13.95 -11.70
C ASN A 139 -4.88 14.35 -10.83
N GLN A 140 -4.55 13.55 -9.78
CA GLN A 140 -3.39 13.77 -8.92
C GLN A 140 -2.09 13.65 -9.72
N MET A 141 -1.92 12.57 -10.48
CA MET A 141 -0.74 12.32 -11.30
C MET A 141 -0.57 13.40 -12.37
N ASN A 142 -1.64 13.78 -13.07
CA ASN A 142 -1.60 14.85 -14.08
C ASN A 142 -1.13 16.18 -13.48
N ARG A 143 -1.64 16.55 -12.31
CA ARG A 143 -1.24 17.79 -11.63
C ARG A 143 0.24 17.73 -11.24
N ALA A 144 0.66 16.64 -10.58
CA ALA A 144 2.03 16.48 -10.13
C ALA A 144 3.02 16.50 -11.30
N THR A 145 2.74 15.79 -12.40
CA THR A 145 3.65 15.72 -13.56
C THR A 145 3.68 17.01 -14.37
N ARG A 146 2.54 17.71 -14.50
CA ARG A 146 2.48 18.99 -15.21
C ARG A 146 3.33 20.07 -14.54
N ASP A 147 3.29 20.10 -13.21
CA ASP A 147 3.95 21.15 -12.43
C ASP A 147 5.42 20.79 -12.10
N ASN A 148 5.86 19.55 -12.40
CA ASN A 148 7.20 19.03 -12.11
C ASN A 148 7.87 18.37 -13.34
N VAL A 149 7.81 19.03 -14.49
CA VAL A 149 8.43 18.52 -15.72
C VAL A 149 9.95 18.38 -15.53
N ASN A 150 10.50 17.23 -15.97
CA ASN A 150 11.90 16.82 -15.82
C ASN A 150 12.36 16.49 -14.38
N ARG A 151 11.50 16.52 -13.37
CA ARG A 151 11.79 15.90 -12.08
C ARG A 151 11.59 14.38 -12.16
N ARG A 152 12.36 13.64 -11.39
CA ARG A 152 12.20 12.21 -11.28
C ARG A 152 11.02 11.87 -10.36
N LEU A 153 10.33 10.81 -10.70
CA LEU A 153 9.27 10.24 -9.90
C LEU A 153 9.76 8.89 -9.36
N ASP A 154 9.81 8.78 -8.06
CA ASP A 154 10.25 7.58 -7.35
C ASP A 154 9.04 6.79 -6.86
N ILE A 155 9.19 5.47 -6.84
CA ILE A 155 8.16 4.54 -6.37
C ILE A 155 8.70 3.80 -5.17
N LEU A 156 8.07 4.00 -4.02
CA LEU A 156 8.39 3.30 -2.79
C LEU A 156 7.43 2.13 -2.58
N LEU A 157 7.98 0.94 -2.38
CA LEU A 157 7.24 -0.21 -1.90
C LEU A 157 7.50 -0.37 -0.41
N ILE A 158 6.49 -0.02 0.39
CA ILE A 158 6.56 -0.09 1.85
C ILE A 158 5.96 -1.41 2.29
N GLU A 159 6.80 -2.34 2.73
CA GLU A 159 6.36 -3.63 3.27
C GLU A 159 6.37 -3.61 4.80
N THR A 160 5.24 -3.93 5.41
CA THR A 160 5.17 -4.19 6.84
C THR A 160 5.48 -5.67 7.10
N LYS A 161 6.61 -5.95 7.75
CA LYS A 161 6.98 -7.30 8.16
C LYS A 161 6.69 -7.48 9.64
N SER A 162 5.75 -8.38 9.97
CA SER A 162 5.53 -8.80 11.35
C SER A 162 6.63 -9.77 11.77
N ARG A 163 7.37 -9.44 12.83
CA ARG A 163 8.30 -10.37 13.47
C ARG A 163 7.73 -10.80 14.82
N THR A 164 7.44 -12.08 14.95
CA THR A 164 7.10 -12.65 16.27
C THR A 164 8.38 -12.72 17.10
N ILE A 165 8.42 -11.98 18.19
CA ILE A 165 9.49 -12.10 19.18
C ILE A 165 8.94 -12.97 20.30
N THR A 166 9.42 -14.20 20.39
CA THR A 166 9.15 -15.07 21.55
C THR A 166 10.09 -14.61 22.67
N THR A 167 9.54 -14.00 23.70
CA THR A 167 10.28 -13.71 24.94
C THR A 167 10.12 -14.91 25.84
N VAL A 168 11.23 -15.61 26.08
CA VAL A 168 11.29 -16.66 27.10
C VAL A 168 11.47 -15.96 28.44
N ASN A 169 10.55 -16.16 29.38
CA ASN A 169 10.69 -15.67 30.74
C ASN A 169 11.80 -16.45 31.45
N GLU A 170 12.36 -15.88 32.53
CA GLU A 170 13.43 -16.49 33.31
C GLU A 170 13.09 -17.90 33.87
N ALA A 171 11.83 -18.32 33.77
CA ALA A 171 11.37 -19.67 34.13
C ALA A 171 11.44 -20.70 33.00
N GLY A 172 11.82 -20.31 31.76
CA GLY A 172 11.97 -21.20 30.61
C GLY A 172 10.64 -21.72 30.02
N GLU A 173 9.52 -21.06 30.33
CA GLU A 173 8.20 -21.37 29.74
C GLU A 173 7.95 -20.47 28.52
N GLU A 174 7.50 -21.09 27.39
CA GLU A 174 7.12 -20.42 26.14
C GLU A 174 5.78 -19.70 26.26
#